data_e663e490bf3ab4c92eb4c165bc9169d3
#
_entry.id   e663e490bf3ab4c92eb4c165bc9169d3
#
_cell.length_a   1.000
_cell.length_b   1.000
_cell.length_c   1.000
_cell.angle_alpha   90.00
_cell.angle_beta   90.00
_cell.angle_gamma   90.00
#
_symmetry.space_group_name_H-M   'P 1'
#
loop_
_entity.id
_entity.type
_entity.pdbx_description
1 polymer ?
#
loop_
_entity_poly.entity_id
_entity_poly.type
_entity_poly.pdbx_seq_one_letter_code
_entity_poly.pdbx_strand_id
1 'polypeptide(L)'
;KSDVRRMGIGVRHAGDDGASAYRIPGLVTTNNGTLLGVYDIRYNSSVDLQEMVDIGVSRSTDKGQTWEPMRVAMTFGETGGLPHAQNGVGDPSILVDEKTNTIWIVAAWTHGMGNGRAWWNSMPGMSADSTAQLMLVKSEDDGKTWSQPINITPQVKDPSWYFLLQGPGRGITMKDGTLVFPIQFIDSTRIPNAGIMYSKDRGTTWHLHNLARTNTTEAQVAEIEPGVLMLNMRDNRGGSRAVATTRDLGKTWYEHPSSRSALQEPVCMASLIHVDAKDNITGKDLLIFSNPNTTKGRNHITIKVSTDGGMTWPLSNQVTLDEDESWGYSCLSMIDKETVGIFYESSVAHMTFQAVKLTDLVK
;
A
#
# COMPACT_ATOMS: atom_id res chain seq x y z
N LYS A 1 -26.28 -15.93 15.80
CA LYS A 1 -25.08 -15.49 15.03
C LYS A 1 -24.92 -16.48 13.88
N SER A 2 -25.18 -16.06 12.66
CA SER A 2 -24.88 -16.89 11.51
C SER A 2 -23.35 -16.83 11.30
N ASP A 3 -22.66 -17.93 11.53
CA ASP A 3 -21.29 -18.13 11.10
C ASP A 3 -21.27 -18.19 9.56
N VAL A 4 -21.40 -17.05 8.91
CA VAL A 4 -21.12 -16.96 7.48
C VAL A 4 -19.61 -17.01 7.34
N ARG A 5 -19.07 -18.19 7.08
CA ARG A 5 -17.67 -18.33 6.69
C ARG A 5 -17.48 -17.57 5.38
N ARG A 6 -16.77 -16.47 5.45
CA ARG A 6 -16.40 -15.69 4.28
C ARG A 6 -15.20 -16.39 3.64
N MET A 7 -15.46 -17.04 2.52
CA MET A 7 -14.39 -17.65 1.74
C MET A 7 -13.87 -16.64 0.73
N GLY A 8 -12.61 -16.28 0.86
CA GLY A 8 -11.91 -15.46 -0.12
C GLY A 8 -11.54 -16.28 -1.35
N ILE A 9 -11.22 -15.56 -2.43
CA ILE A 9 -10.72 -16.15 -3.68
C ILE A 9 -9.20 -16.08 -3.63
N GLY A 10 -8.54 -17.24 -3.72
CA GLY A 10 -7.08 -17.31 -3.83
C GLY A 10 -6.66 -16.83 -5.23
N VAL A 11 -5.95 -15.68 -5.28
CA VAL A 11 -5.49 -15.10 -6.53
C VAL A 11 -4.07 -15.55 -6.84
N ARG A 12 -3.22 -15.65 -5.82
CA ARG A 12 -1.84 -16.14 -5.94
C ARG A 12 -1.51 -17.10 -4.81
N HIS A 13 -0.85 -18.18 -5.17
CA HIS A 13 -0.40 -19.23 -4.25
C HIS A 13 1.10 -19.45 -4.43
N ALA A 14 1.74 -20.02 -3.42
CA ALA A 14 3.13 -20.48 -3.54
C ALA A 14 3.26 -21.44 -4.74
N GLY A 15 4.24 -21.20 -5.57
CA GLY A 15 4.53 -22.03 -6.75
C GLY A 15 3.80 -21.59 -8.02
N ASP A 16 2.79 -20.74 -7.95
CA ASP A 16 2.14 -20.20 -9.15
C ASP A 16 3.18 -19.48 -10.02
N ASP A 17 3.13 -19.72 -11.32
CA ASP A 17 4.06 -19.16 -12.31
C ASP A 17 5.55 -19.31 -11.93
N GLY A 18 5.88 -20.35 -11.16
CA GLY A 18 7.25 -20.69 -10.78
C GLY A 18 7.83 -19.85 -9.62
N ALA A 19 7.05 -18.98 -9.00
CA ALA A 19 7.53 -18.16 -7.89
C ALA A 19 7.29 -18.83 -6.53
N SER A 20 8.27 -18.70 -5.63
CA SER A 20 8.15 -19.25 -4.27
C SER A 20 7.10 -18.56 -3.43
N ALA A 21 6.96 -17.23 -3.58
CA ALA A 21 6.02 -16.46 -2.77
C ALA A 21 5.53 -15.20 -3.49
N TYR A 22 4.36 -14.75 -3.07
CA TYR A 22 3.78 -13.46 -3.43
C TYR A 22 3.51 -12.70 -2.15
N ARG A 23 3.94 -11.44 -2.10
CA ARG A 23 3.79 -10.62 -0.91
C ARG A 23 3.43 -9.17 -1.27
N ILE A 24 3.03 -8.37 -0.28
CA ILE A 24 2.89 -6.91 -0.34
C ILE A 24 1.76 -6.48 -1.27
N PRO A 25 0.50 -6.70 -0.87
CA PRO A 25 -0.65 -6.39 -1.71
C PRO A 25 -0.93 -4.90 -1.86
N GLY A 26 -1.31 -4.50 -3.05
CA GLY A 26 -1.97 -3.24 -3.35
C GLY A 26 -3.24 -3.50 -4.16
N LEU A 27 -4.23 -2.65 -4.05
CA LEU A 27 -5.50 -2.79 -4.76
C LEU A 27 -6.08 -1.44 -5.11
N VAL A 28 -6.51 -1.27 -6.34
CA VAL A 28 -7.29 -0.12 -6.80
C VAL A 28 -8.42 -0.58 -7.71
N THR A 29 -9.44 0.26 -7.82
CA THR A 29 -10.52 0.14 -8.80
C THR A 29 -10.34 1.26 -9.81
N THR A 30 -10.19 0.92 -11.09
CA THR A 30 -10.03 1.92 -12.14
C THR A 30 -11.35 2.63 -12.45
N ASN A 31 -11.30 3.71 -13.23
CA ASN A 31 -12.51 4.42 -13.66
C ASN A 31 -13.46 3.53 -14.49
N ASN A 32 -12.92 2.47 -15.09
CA ASN A 32 -13.70 1.47 -15.84
C ASN A 32 -14.29 0.37 -14.93
N GLY A 33 -14.04 0.42 -13.63
CA GLY A 33 -14.48 -0.61 -12.70
C GLY A 33 -13.58 -1.84 -12.65
N THR A 34 -12.44 -1.84 -13.34
CA THR A 34 -11.47 -2.92 -13.28
C THR A 34 -10.75 -2.91 -11.93
N LEU A 35 -10.62 -4.08 -11.31
CA LEU A 35 -9.77 -4.24 -10.14
C LEU A 35 -8.35 -4.58 -10.57
N LEU A 36 -7.39 -3.87 -10.01
CA LEU A 36 -5.96 -4.16 -10.20
C LEU A 36 -5.35 -4.50 -8.85
N GLY A 37 -4.90 -5.74 -8.70
CA GLY A 37 -4.14 -6.20 -7.55
C GLY A 37 -2.65 -6.25 -7.90
N VAL A 38 -1.81 -5.61 -7.08
CA VAL A 38 -0.36 -5.60 -7.27
C VAL A 38 0.33 -6.27 -6.10
N TYR A 39 1.54 -6.76 -6.33
CA TYR A 39 2.31 -7.50 -5.32
C TYR A 39 3.76 -7.69 -5.78
N ASP A 40 4.60 -8.13 -4.84
CA ASP A 40 5.91 -8.68 -5.14
C ASP A 40 5.77 -10.10 -5.71
N ILE A 41 6.47 -10.37 -6.81
CA ILE A 41 6.74 -11.73 -7.28
C ILE A 41 8.09 -12.13 -6.69
N ARG A 42 8.09 -12.95 -5.65
CA ARG A 42 9.32 -13.39 -4.96
C ARG A 42 9.70 -14.79 -5.44
N TYR A 43 10.61 -14.85 -6.41
CA TYR A 43 10.88 -16.08 -7.17
C TYR A 43 11.56 -17.16 -6.34
N ASN A 44 12.54 -16.80 -5.49
CA ASN A 44 13.39 -17.79 -4.81
C ASN A 44 12.98 -18.09 -3.38
N SER A 45 12.39 -17.12 -2.68
CA SER A 45 11.96 -17.26 -1.29
C SER A 45 11.01 -16.12 -0.92
N SER A 46 10.47 -16.15 0.29
CA SER A 46 9.58 -15.09 0.81
C SER A 46 10.33 -13.88 1.40
N VAL A 47 11.66 -13.86 1.34
CA VAL A 47 12.46 -12.82 2.00
C VAL A 47 12.31 -11.45 1.32
N ASP A 48 12.48 -10.41 2.11
CA ASP A 48 12.50 -9.03 1.62
C ASP A 48 13.76 -8.76 0.76
N LEU A 49 13.75 -7.66 0.01
CA LEU A 49 14.89 -7.22 -0.78
C LEU A 49 16.17 -7.16 0.06
N GLN A 50 17.30 -7.59 -0.40
CA GLN A 50 17.64 -7.90 -1.80
C GLN A 50 17.44 -9.37 -2.11
N GLU A 51 16.74 -9.63 -3.18
CA GLU A 51 16.53 -10.96 -3.77
C GLU A 51 15.93 -10.76 -5.18
N MET A 52 15.76 -11.85 -5.92
CA MET A 52 15.10 -11.83 -7.21
C MET A 52 13.60 -11.58 -7.03
N VAL A 53 13.18 -10.34 -7.30
CA VAL A 53 11.80 -9.85 -7.11
C VAL A 53 11.42 -8.92 -8.26
N ASP A 54 10.21 -9.09 -8.76
CA ASP A 54 9.56 -8.19 -9.73
C ASP A 54 8.20 -7.77 -9.20
N ILE A 55 7.59 -6.78 -9.84
CA ILE A 55 6.22 -6.34 -9.52
C ILE A 55 5.23 -7.01 -10.45
N GLY A 56 4.27 -7.73 -9.88
CA GLY A 56 3.19 -8.39 -10.59
C GLY A 56 1.86 -7.65 -10.48
N VAL A 57 1.01 -7.84 -11.49
CA VAL A 57 -0.34 -7.28 -11.55
C VAL A 57 -1.32 -8.38 -11.95
N SER A 58 -2.40 -8.50 -11.19
CA SER A 58 -3.57 -9.30 -11.54
C SER A 58 -4.76 -8.39 -11.79
N ARG A 59 -5.47 -8.60 -12.90
CA ARG A 59 -6.65 -7.82 -13.31
C ARG A 59 -7.92 -8.64 -13.14
N SER A 60 -9.01 -7.99 -12.70
CA SER A 60 -10.35 -8.54 -12.72
C SER A 60 -11.33 -7.54 -13.31
N THR A 61 -12.13 -7.97 -14.29
CA THR A 61 -13.18 -7.17 -14.91
C THR A 61 -14.58 -7.58 -14.48
N ASP A 62 -14.71 -8.51 -13.54
CA ASP A 62 -15.97 -9.03 -13.01
C ASP A 62 -16.11 -8.87 -11.49
N LYS A 63 -15.64 -7.75 -10.97
CA LYS A 63 -15.72 -7.39 -9.55
C LYS A 63 -14.96 -8.37 -8.63
N GLY A 64 -13.87 -8.95 -9.13
CA GLY A 64 -13.00 -9.83 -8.36
C GLY A 64 -13.39 -11.29 -8.35
N GLN A 65 -14.42 -11.70 -9.08
CA GLN A 65 -14.85 -13.09 -9.14
C GLN A 65 -13.84 -13.98 -9.87
N THR A 66 -13.27 -13.48 -10.96
CA THR A 66 -12.18 -14.13 -11.71
C THR A 66 -11.07 -13.13 -12.00
N TRP A 67 -9.86 -13.65 -12.16
CA TRP A 67 -8.67 -12.87 -12.35
C TRP A 67 -7.91 -13.34 -13.58
N GLU A 68 -7.46 -12.38 -14.41
CA GLU A 68 -6.68 -12.64 -15.61
C GLU A 68 -5.29 -13.19 -15.26
N PRO A 69 -4.58 -13.81 -16.21
CA PRO A 69 -3.19 -14.21 -16.02
C PRO A 69 -2.32 -13.03 -15.55
N MET A 70 -1.37 -13.34 -14.67
CA MET A 70 -0.45 -12.35 -14.12
C MET A 70 0.35 -11.66 -15.22
N ARG A 71 0.51 -10.33 -15.06
CA ARG A 71 1.44 -9.52 -15.88
C ARG A 71 2.56 -9.01 -14.98
N VAL A 72 3.74 -8.83 -15.56
CA VAL A 72 4.87 -8.18 -14.89
C VAL A 72 4.82 -6.69 -15.25
N ALA A 73 4.63 -5.83 -14.25
CA ALA A 73 4.53 -4.38 -14.47
C ALA A 73 5.88 -3.67 -14.36
N MET A 74 6.80 -4.20 -13.56
CA MET A 74 8.12 -3.62 -13.36
C MET A 74 9.13 -4.72 -13.07
N THR A 75 10.25 -4.68 -13.81
CA THR A 75 11.38 -5.60 -13.65
C THR A 75 12.67 -4.88 -14.01
N PHE A 76 13.76 -5.24 -13.37
CA PHE A 76 15.09 -4.72 -13.72
C PHE A 76 16.03 -5.78 -14.26
N GLY A 77 15.68 -7.07 -14.13
CA GLY A 77 16.43 -8.17 -14.74
C GLY A 77 17.91 -8.13 -14.41
N GLU A 78 18.76 -8.11 -15.45
CA GLU A 78 20.23 -8.08 -15.34
C GLU A 78 20.80 -6.67 -15.54
N THR A 79 20.07 -5.64 -15.15
CA THR A 79 20.51 -4.25 -15.29
C THR A 79 21.91 -4.05 -14.71
N GLY A 80 22.74 -3.30 -15.44
CA GLY A 80 24.09 -2.96 -15.01
C GLY A 80 25.05 -4.15 -14.94
N GLY A 81 24.71 -5.27 -15.57
CA GLY A 81 25.53 -6.46 -15.60
C GLY A 81 25.49 -7.31 -14.33
N LEU A 82 24.63 -6.98 -13.36
CA LEU A 82 24.41 -7.78 -12.17
C LEU A 82 23.29 -8.79 -12.37
N PRO A 83 23.31 -9.92 -11.66
CA PRO A 83 22.22 -10.91 -11.74
C PRO A 83 20.88 -10.33 -11.30
N HIS A 84 19.80 -10.93 -11.74
CA HIS A 84 18.43 -10.51 -11.36
C HIS A 84 18.23 -10.49 -9.83
N ALA A 85 18.84 -11.44 -9.09
CA ALA A 85 18.81 -11.45 -7.62
C ALA A 85 19.53 -10.26 -6.96
N GLN A 86 20.29 -9.48 -7.74
CA GLN A 86 20.91 -8.22 -7.33
C GLN A 86 20.23 -7.00 -7.96
N ASN A 87 19.04 -7.18 -8.49
CA ASN A 87 18.22 -6.15 -9.13
C ASN A 87 16.74 -6.30 -8.74
N GLY A 88 16.45 -6.68 -7.51
CA GLY A 88 15.08 -6.80 -7.03
C GLY A 88 14.37 -5.46 -6.98
N VAL A 89 13.08 -5.48 -7.29
CA VAL A 89 12.17 -4.33 -7.14
C VAL A 89 10.94 -4.79 -6.38
N GLY A 90 10.54 -4.06 -5.34
CA GLY A 90 9.48 -4.53 -4.44
C GLY A 90 8.71 -3.43 -3.72
N ASP A 91 7.76 -3.89 -2.91
CA ASP A 91 6.89 -3.08 -2.05
C ASP A 91 6.03 -2.10 -2.85
N PRO A 92 5.23 -2.56 -3.84
CA PRO A 92 4.51 -1.68 -4.73
C PRO A 92 3.42 -0.87 -4.02
N SER A 93 3.24 0.36 -4.45
CA SER A 93 2.06 1.17 -4.16
C SER A 93 1.42 1.59 -5.49
N ILE A 94 0.12 1.36 -5.61
CA ILE A 94 -0.62 1.61 -6.84
C ILE A 94 -1.60 2.78 -6.67
N LEU A 95 -1.75 3.59 -7.70
CA LEU A 95 -2.60 4.78 -7.69
C LEU A 95 -3.33 4.91 -9.02
N VAL A 96 -4.63 5.19 -8.97
CA VAL A 96 -5.40 5.60 -10.15
C VAL A 96 -5.50 7.11 -10.16
N ASP A 97 -5.01 7.76 -11.21
CA ASP A 97 -5.35 9.15 -11.48
C ASP A 97 -6.79 9.21 -11.97
N GLU A 98 -7.71 9.59 -11.08
CA GLU A 98 -9.15 9.57 -11.37
C GLU A 98 -9.57 10.56 -12.44
N LYS A 99 -8.73 11.55 -12.77
CA LYS A 99 -9.01 12.54 -13.81
C LYS A 99 -8.72 12.02 -15.22
N THR A 100 -7.78 11.08 -15.37
CA THR A 100 -7.30 10.59 -16.67
C THR A 100 -7.41 9.08 -16.83
N ASN A 101 -7.67 8.34 -15.76
CA ASN A 101 -7.56 6.90 -15.66
C ASN A 101 -6.14 6.37 -15.95
N THR A 102 -5.12 7.18 -15.77
CA THR A 102 -3.73 6.72 -15.77
C THR A 102 -3.45 5.99 -14.47
N ILE A 103 -2.89 4.80 -14.56
CA ILE A 103 -2.55 3.98 -13.40
C ILE A 103 -1.04 4.10 -13.15
N TRP A 104 -0.67 4.41 -11.91
CA TRP A 104 0.73 4.54 -11.50
C TRP A 104 1.08 3.44 -10.49
N ILE A 105 2.28 2.87 -10.63
CA ILE A 105 2.88 2.03 -9.58
C ILE A 105 4.24 2.64 -9.23
N VAL A 106 4.46 2.84 -7.93
CA VAL A 106 5.77 3.19 -7.38
C VAL A 106 6.32 1.99 -6.63
N ALA A 107 7.62 1.72 -6.80
CA ALA A 107 8.30 0.62 -6.13
C ALA A 107 9.78 0.95 -5.89
N ALA A 108 10.42 0.23 -4.98
CA ALA A 108 11.83 0.41 -4.66
C ALA A 108 12.69 -0.59 -5.45
N TRP A 109 13.60 -0.07 -6.26
CA TRP A 109 14.62 -0.87 -6.94
C TRP A 109 15.92 -0.85 -6.15
N THR A 110 16.47 -2.03 -5.89
CA THR A 110 17.76 -2.18 -5.21
C THR A 110 18.76 -2.82 -6.17
N HIS A 111 19.90 -2.15 -6.37
CA HIS A 111 20.94 -2.58 -7.30
C HIS A 111 22.21 -2.94 -6.54
N GLY A 112 22.58 -4.22 -6.59
CA GLY A 112 23.67 -4.73 -5.77
C GLY A 112 23.29 -4.89 -4.30
N MET A 113 24.06 -4.30 -3.39
CA MET A 113 23.84 -4.31 -1.93
C MET A 113 24.07 -5.68 -1.26
N GLY A 114 24.70 -6.63 -1.97
CA GLY A 114 25.00 -7.96 -1.44
C GLY A 114 23.76 -8.81 -1.20
N ASN A 115 23.87 -9.80 -0.32
CA ASN A 115 22.79 -10.75 0.00
C ASN A 115 22.03 -10.40 1.27
N GLY A 116 22.32 -9.26 1.89
CA GLY A 116 21.63 -8.80 3.10
C GLY A 116 20.34 -8.06 2.78
N ARG A 117 19.66 -7.62 3.83
CA ARG A 117 18.41 -6.87 3.68
C ARG A 117 18.71 -5.44 3.25
N ALA A 118 18.00 -4.95 2.21
CA ALA A 118 18.14 -3.58 1.71
C ALA A 118 17.84 -2.55 2.80
N TRP A 119 16.95 -2.86 3.72
CA TRP A 119 16.66 -2.02 4.89
C TRP A 119 17.92 -1.59 5.64
N TRP A 120 18.92 -2.47 5.76
CA TRP A 120 20.18 -2.21 6.44
C TRP A 120 21.31 -1.86 5.49
N ASN A 121 21.26 -2.32 4.24
CA ASN A 121 22.37 -2.20 3.29
C ASN A 121 22.25 -0.98 2.37
N SER A 122 21.08 -0.39 2.23
CA SER A 122 20.92 0.88 1.51
C SER A 122 21.63 1.99 2.30
N MET A 123 22.40 2.81 1.60
CA MET A 123 23.29 3.81 2.19
C MET A 123 22.93 5.22 1.74
N PRO A 124 23.45 6.29 2.37
CA PRO A 124 23.31 7.64 1.88
C PRO A 124 23.83 7.81 0.46
N GLY A 125 23.37 8.84 -0.20
CA GLY A 125 23.72 9.18 -1.58
C GLY A 125 22.53 9.13 -2.52
N MET A 126 22.80 9.19 -3.83
CA MET A 126 21.80 9.25 -4.88
C MET A 126 21.96 8.14 -5.93
N SER A 127 23.14 7.54 -5.99
CA SER A 127 23.46 6.51 -6.99
C SER A 127 22.80 5.18 -6.67
N ALA A 128 22.37 4.46 -7.69
CA ALA A 128 21.83 3.10 -7.56
C ALA A 128 22.83 2.12 -6.92
N ASP A 129 24.12 2.37 -7.06
CA ASP A 129 25.18 1.56 -6.43
C ASP A 129 25.19 1.67 -4.91
N SER A 130 24.64 2.74 -4.36
CA SER A 130 24.71 3.04 -2.92
C SER A 130 23.37 2.95 -2.22
N THR A 131 22.30 3.41 -2.88
CA THR A 131 21.00 3.61 -2.25
C THR A 131 19.88 3.08 -3.13
N ALA A 132 18.81 2.58 -2.51
CA ALA A 132 17.61 2.16 -3.21
C ALA A 132 17.03 3.33 -4.03
N GLN A 133 16.44 3.01 -5.18
CA GLN A 133 15.89 3.98 -6.11
C GLN A 133 14.36 3.93 -6.09
N LEU A 134 13.74 5.09 -6.12
CA LEU A 134 12.30 5.25 -6.18
C LEU A 134 11.86 5.28 -7.65
N MET A 135 11.16 4.23 -8.08
CA MET A 135 10.84 4.01 -9.49
C MET A 135 9.34 4.03 -9.74
N LEU A 136 8.93 4.65 -10.85
CA LEU A 136 7.54 4.69 -11.31
C LEU A 136 7.38 3.94 -12.62
N VAL A 137 6.24 3.28 -12.79
CA VAL A 137 5.69 2.90 -14.09
C VAL A 137 4.26 3.42 -14.19
N LYS A 138 3.77 3.59 -15.43
CA LYS A 138 2.38 3.97 -15.67
C LYS A 138 1.74 3.09 -16.73
N SER A 139 0.42 2.94 -16.63
CA SER A 139 -0.42 2.29 -17.62
C SER A 139 -1.50 3.28 -18.07
N GLU A 140 -1.71 3.36 -19.39
CA GLU A 140 -2.75 4.18 -20.00
C GLU A 140 -3.85 3.34 -20.65
N ASP A 141 -3.79 2.02 -20.48
CA ASP A 141 -4.73 1.04 -21.06
C ASP A 141 -5.39 0.15 -20.00
N ASP A 142 -5.71 0.73 -18.86
CA ASP A 142 -6.44 0.06 -17.78
C ASP A 142 -5.63 -1.10 -17.14
N GLY A 143 -4.31 -0.94 -17.06
CA GLY A 143 -3.42 -1.90 -16.41
C GLY A 143 -2.99 -3.09 -17.27
N LYS A 144 -3.21 -3.05 -18.58
CA LYS A 144 -2.80 -4.15 -19.48
C LYS A 144 -1.33 -4.07 -19.84
N THR A 145 -0.83 -2.88 -20.14
CA THR A 145 0.59 -2.64 -20.44
C THR A 145 1.14 -1.49 -19.62
N TRP A 146 2.46 -1.52 -19.41
CA TRP A 146 3.14 -0.61 -18.50
C TRP A 146 4.33 0.03 -19.19
N SER A 147 4.61 1.29 -18.86
CA SER A 147 5.75 2.04 -19.35
C SER A 147 7.07 1.44 -18.86
N GLN A 148 8.18 1.88 -19.48
CA GLN A 148 9.50 1.69 -18.88
C GLN A 148 9.58 2.41 -17.53
N PRO A 149 10.40 1.92 -16.59
CA PRO A 149 10.58 2.57 -15.29
C PRO A 149 11.11 3.99 -15.42
N ILE A 150 10.57 4.89 -14.62
CA ILE A 150 10.96 6.29 -14.50
C ILE A 150 11.57 6.48 -13.11
N ASN A 151 12.83 6.92 -13.05
CA ASN A 151 13.51 7.14 -11.77
C ASN A 151 13.21 8.55 -11.24
N ILE A 152 12.50 8.62 -10.13
CA ILE A 152 12.17 9.89 -9.46
C ILE A 152 12.99 10.14 -8.19
N THR A 153 13.97 9.30 -7.90
CA THR A 153 14.85 9.46 -6.73
C THR A 153 15.42 10.88 -6.62
N PRO A 154 15.96 11.48 -7.72
CA PRO A 154 16.52 12.82 -7.65
C PRO A 154 15.52 13.92 -7.28
N GLN A 155 14.23 13.69 -7.51
CA GLN A 155 13.18 14.66 -7.19
C GLN A 155 12.79 14.67 -5.72
N VAL A 156 12.95 13.53 -5.02
CA VAL A 156 12.32 13.31 -3.73
C VAL A 156 13.33 13.07 -2.61
N LYS A 157 14.44 12.37 -2.90
CA LYS A 157 15.38 11.91 -1.87
C LYS A 157 16.35 13.02 -1.43
N ASP A 158 16.49 13.16 -0.11
CA ASP A 158 17.62 13.87 0.47
C ASP A 158 18.85 12.95 0.44
N PRO A 159 20.03 13.42 -0.03
CA PRO A 159 21.24 12.58 -0.11
C PRO A 159 21.70 12.02 1.23
N SER A 160 21.34 12.63 2.36
CA SER A 160 21.72 12.16 3.68
C SER A 160 20.92 10.97 4.17
N TRP A 161 19.79 10.65 3.53
CA TRP A 161 18.94 9.52 3.93
C TRP A 161 19.54 8.20 3.47
N TYR A 162 19.42 7.18 4.34
CA TYR A 162 19.85 5.82 4.04
C TYR A 162 18.92 5.10 3.07
N PHE A 163 17.63 5.40 3.12
CA PHE A 163 16.62 4.70 2.32
C PHE A 163 15.41 5.60 2.13
N LEU A 164 14.93 5.69 0.90
CA LEU A 164 13.64 6.28 0.60
C LEU A 164 12.81 5.26 -0.16
N LEU A 165 11.61 4.98 0.30
CA LEU A 165 10.68 4.11 -0.39
C LEU A 165 9.23 4.54 -0.11
N GLN A 166 8.32 3.98 -0.87
CA GLN A 166 6.89 4.20 -0.72
C GLN A 166 6.32 3.45 0.50
N GLY A 167 5.15 3.87 0.97
CA GLY A 167 4.28 3.02 1.76
C GLY A 167 3.58 2.05 0.81
N PRO A 168 3.76 0.71 0.96
CA PRO A 168 3.11 -0.23 0.07
C PRO A 168 1.58 -0.19 0.24
N GLY A 169 0.87 -0.65 -0.78
CA GLY A 169 -0.58 -0.64 -0.84
C GLY A 169 -1.06 0.29 -1.94
N ARG A 170 -1.53 1.48 -1.61
CA ARG A 170 -2.05 2.39 -2.63
C ARG A 170 -1.83 3.87 -2.29
N GLY A 171 -1.81 4.68 -3.35
CA GLY A 171 -1.97 6.13 -3.28
C GLY A 171 -3.40 6.55 -3.65
N ILE A 172 -3.62 7.85 -3.71
CA ILE A 172 -4.92 8.46 -3.99
C ILE A 172 -4.81 9.62 -4.97
N THR A 173 -5.94 9.95 -5.60
CA THR A 173 -6.16 11.25 -6.25
C THR A 173 -6.99 12.11 -5.32
N MET A 174 -6.49 13.30 -4.97
CA MET A 174 -7.28 14.27 -4.21
C MET A 174 -8.39 14.88 -5.07
N LYS A 175 -9.37 15.50 -4.45
CA LYS A 175 -10.50 16.14 -5.16
C LYS A 175 -10.05 17.22 -6.13
N ASP A 176 -8.96 17.92 -5.84
CA ASP A 176 -8.36 18.90 -6.74
C ASP A 176 -7.50 18.29 -7.86
N GLY A 177 -7.36 16.97 -7.88
CA GLY A 177 -6.56 16.25 -8.87
C GLY A 177 -5.12 15.96 -8.46
N THR A 178 -4.66 16.43 -7.31
CA THR A 178 -3.31 16.13 -6.81
C THR A 178 -3.17 14.63 -6.55
N LEU A 179 -2.08 14.05 -7.05
CA LEU A 179 -1.74 12.63 -6.81
C LEU A 179 -0.90 12.54 -5.55
N VAL A 180 -1.20 11.59 -4.67
CA VAL A 180 -0.50 11.43 -3.39
C VAL A 180 -0.16 9.97 -3.16
N PHE A 181 1.12 9.70 -2.86
CA PHE A 181 1.57 8.42 -2.34
C PHE A 181 2.06 8.56 -0.90
N PRO A 182 1.79 7.60 -0.02
CA PRO A 182 2.51 7.51 1.23
C PRO A 182 3.97 7.13 0.97
N ILE A 183 4.88 7.66 1.76
CA ILE A 183 6.31 7.35 1.69
C ILE A 183 6.88 7.11 3.09
N GLN A 184 8.06 6.52 3.11
CA GLN A 184 8.88 6.39 4.31
C GLN A 184 10.34 6.61 3.96
N PHE A 185 11.12 7.13 4.89
CA PHE A 185 12.55 7.31 4.69
C PHE A 185 13.31 7.08 6.00
N ILE A 186 14.49 6.48 5.87
CA ILE A 186 15.43 6.33 6.99
C ILE A 186 16.38 7.53 6.93
N ASP A 187 16.33 8.37 7.94
CA ASP A 187 17.10 9.62 7.98
C ASP A 187 18.59 9.40 8.32
N SER A 188 19.35 10.49 8.40
CA SER A 188 20.79 10.44 8.67
C SER A 188 21.15 9.85 10.05
N THR A 189 20.19 9.75 10.96
CA THR A 189 20.36 9.12 12.27
C THR A 189 19.89 7.67 12.30
N ARG A 190 19.57 7.08 11.15
CA ARG A 190 19.00 5.74 10.95
C ARG A 190 17.63 5.55 11.59
N ILE A 191 16.86 6.60 11.75
CA ILE A 191 15.48 6.53 12.24
C ILE A 191 14.53 6.57 11.04
N PRO A 192 13.58 5.62 10.91
CA PRO A 192 12.58 5.65 9.86
C PRO A 192 11.45 6.64 10.19
N ASN A 193 10.92 7.29 9.15
CA ASN A 193 9.88 8.31 9.28
C ASN A 193 8.92 8.20 8.12
N ALA A 194 7.61 8.22 8.38
CA ALA A 194 6.58 8.22 7.36
C ALA A 194 6.14 9.65 7.02
N GLY A 195 5.70 9.83 5.80
CA GLY A 195 5.17 11.07 5.26
C GLY A 195 4.43 10.81 3.96
N ILE A 196 4.34 11.84 3.13
CA ILE A 196 3.72 11.75 1.80
C ILE A 196 4.60 12.40 0.74
N MET A 197 4.48 11.93 -0.49
CA MET A 197 4.90 12.66 -1.68
C MET A 197 3.69 12.95 -2.56
N TYR A 198 3.72 14.05 -3.30
CA TYR A 198 2.60 14.43 -4.16
C TYR A 198 3.06 15.01 -5.48
N SER A 199 2.17 14.97 -6.46
CA SER A 199 2.33 15.58 -7.78
C SER A 199 1.10 16.42 -8.11
N LYS A 200 1.32 17.67 -8.55
CA LYS A 200 0.26 18.55 -9.04
C LYS A 200 0.20 18.62 -10.56
N ASP A 201 1.08 17.92 -11.26
CA ASP A 201 1.23 17.97 -12.72
C ASP A 201 1.08 16.58 -13.36
N ARG A 202 0.12 15.81 -12.87
CA ARG A 202 -0.24 14.48 -13.43
C ARG A 202 0.91 13.48 -13.39
N GLY A 203 1.80 13.56 -12.36
CA GLY A 203 2.85 12.58 -12.16
C GLY A 203 4.20 12.94 -12.79
N THR A 204 4.36 14.13 -13.38
CA THR A 204 5.62 14.57 -13.97
C THR A 204 6.66 14.92 -12.91
N THR A 205 6.27 15.70 -11.90
CA THR A 205 7.14 16.07 -10.79
C THR A 205 6.52 15.70 -9.45
N TRP A 206 7.37 15.28 -8.51
CA TRP A 206 6.97 14.83 -7.19
C TRP A 206 7.71 15.60 -6.10
N HIS A 207 7.00 15.88 -5.01
CA HIS A 207 7.51 16.69 -3.89
C HIS A 207 7.23 15.98 -2.56
N LEU A 208 8.20 16.07 -1.66
CA LEU A 208 8.09 15.62 -0.27
C LEU A 208 8.56 16.75 0.64
N HIS A 209 7.81 17.06 1.68
CA HIS A 209 8.20 18.13 2.62
C HIS A 209 8.69 17.53 3.94
N ASN A 210 7.84 17.35 4.93
CA ASN A 210 8.23 16.93 6.26
C ASN A 210 7.65 15.58 6.65
N LEU A 211 8.32 14.88 7.56
CA LEU A 211 7.80 13.66 8.17
C LEU A 211 6.52 13.97 8.98
N ALA A 212 5.62 13.00 9.01
CA ALA A 212 4.39 13.11 9.80
C ALA A 212 4.63 12.78 11.28
N ARG A 213 5.41 11.75 11.52
CA ARG A 213 5.80 11.30 12.86
C ARG A 213 7.07 10.48 12.75
N THR A 214 8.01 10.70 13.67
CA THR A 214 9.27 9.95 13.68
C THR A 214 9.08 8.51 14.18
N ASN A 215 9.98 7.64 13.78
CA ASN A 215 10.00 6.21 14.14
C ASN A 215 8.73 5.48 13.70
N THR A 216 8.28 5.80 12.51
CA THR A 216 7.16 5.18 11.80
C THR A 216 7.63 4.71 10.43
N THR A 217 6.89 3.78 9.82
CA THR A 217 7.31 3.16 8.56
C THR A 217 6.15 3.14 7.56
N GLU A 218 5.63 1.98 7.23
CA GLU A 218 4.58 1.83 6.22
C GLU A 218 3.30 2.55 6.63
N ALA A 219 2.76 3.34 5.70
CA ALA A 219 1.60 4.19 5.98
C ALA A 219 0.62 4.18 4.80
N GLN A 220 -0.60 4.57 5.08
CA GLN A 220 -1.64 4.78 4.07
C GLN A 220 -2.26 6.16 4.27
N VAL A 221 -2.63 6.79 3.15
CA VAL A 221 -3.17 8.15 3.12
C VAL A 221 -4.62 8.16 2.63
N ALA A 222 -5.45 9.00 3.24
CA ALA A 222 -6.83 9.24 2.81
C ALA A 222 -7.13 10.74 2.86
N GLU A 223 -7.88 11.24 1.87
CA GLU A 223 -8.41 12.60 1.92
C GLU A 223 -9.74 12.58 2.66
N ILE A 224 -9.74 13.05 3.91
CA ILE A 224 -10.92 12.98 4.80
C ILE A 224 -11.89 14.14 4.61
N GLU A 225 -11.41 15.25 4.12
CA GLU A 225 -12.14 16.44 3.68
C GLU A 225 -11.36 17.05 2.51
N PRO A 226 -11.97 17.91 1.67
CA PRO A 226 -11.23 18.57 0.61
C PRO A 226 -9.96 19.27 1.12
N GLY A 227 -8.81 18.84 0.63
CA GLY A 227 -7.50 19.38 1.02
C GLY A 227 -6.94 18.89 2.36
N VAL A 228 -7.65 18.02 3.08
CA VAL A 228 -7.20 17.49 4.37
C VAL A 228 -6.84 16.01 4.21
N LEU A 229 -5.57 15.68 4.44
CA LEU A 229 -5.06 14.32 4.35
C LEU A 229 -4.85 13.74 5.75
N MET A 230 -5.28 12.49 5.92
CA MET A 230 -4.96 11.66 7.09
C MET A 230 -3.95 10.61 6.69
N LEU A 231 -2.87 10.49 7.47
CA LEU A 231 -1.86 9.45 7.32
C LEU A 231 -1.95 8.50 8.52
N ASN A 232 -2.18 7.22 8.23
CA ASN A 232 -2.25 6.15 9.23
C ASN A 232 -0.98 5.31 9.11
N MET A 233 -0.19 5.25 10.18
CA MET A 233 1.20 4.81 10.14
C MET A 233 1.44 3.58 11.03
N ARG A 234 2.21 2.64 10.47
CA ARG A 234 2.86 1.58 11.25
C ARG A 234 3.88 2.24 12.16
N ASP A 235 3.71 2.06 13.47
CA ASP A 235 4.55 2.70 14.49
C ASP A 235 5.48 1.65 15.13
N ASN A 236 6.79 1.86 15.05
CA ASN A 236 7.77 0.94 15.59
C ASN A 236 7.73 0.82 17.11
N ARG A 237 7.01 1.72 17.78
CA ARG A 237 6.76 1.63 19.23
C ARG A 237 5.82 0.48 19.58
N GLY A 238 5.02 0.03 18.61
CA GLY A 238 4.07 -1.07 18.77
C GLY A 238 2.81 -0.71 19.53
N GLY A 239 1.88 -1.65 19.56
CA GLY A 239 0.65 -1.58 20.31
C GLY A 239 -0.51 -0.89 19.60
N SER A 240 -0.26 0.23 18.94
CA SER A 240 -1.32 1.03 18.30
C SER A 240 -0.80 1.81 17.10
N ARG A 241 -1.70 2.08 16.14
CA ARG A 241 -1.41 2.89 14.97
C ARG A 241 -1.17 4.34 15.35
N ALA A 242 -0.22 4.99 14.69
CA ALA A 242 -0.05 6.43 14.73
C ALA A 242 -0.88 7.08 13.61
N VAL A 243 -1.53 8.20 13.90
CA VAL A 243 -2.39 8.90 12.95
C VAL A 243 -2.13 10.40 13.03
N ALA A 244 -1.88 11.01 11.88
CA ALA A 244 -1.66 12.46 11.78
C ALA A 244 -2.41 13.04 10.57
N THR A 245 -2.68 14.33 10.60
CA THR A 245 -3.35 15.05 9.51
C THR A 245 -2.53 16.23 9.03
N THR A 246 -2.70 16.58 7.77
CA THR A 246 -2.09 17.75 7.14
C THR A 246 -3.09 18.47 6.26
N ARG A 247 -3.00 19.82 6.22
CA ARG A 247 -3.81 20.69 5.36
C ARG A 247 -2.98 21.39 4.29
N ASP A 248 -1.67 21.15 4.27
CA ASP A 248 -0.70 21.84 3.40
C ASP A 248 0.26 20.87 2.71
N LEU A 249 -0.23 19.68 2.38
CA LEU A 249 0.52 18.65 1.66
C LEU A 249 1.80 18.21 2.37
N GLY A 250 1.73 18.11 3.70
CA GLY A 250 2.82 17.57 4.50
C GLY A 250 3.87 18.58 4.94
N LYS A 251 3.65 19.88 4.73
CA LYS A 251 4.54 20.92 5.28
C LYS A 251 4.43 20.99 6.80
N THR A 252 3.20 20.87 7.32
CA THR A 252 2.91 20.77 8.75
C THR A 252 1.96 19.62 9.02
N TRP A 253 2.16 18.96 10.17
CA TRP A 253 1.37 17.80 10.57
C TRP A 253 0.85 17.98 12.00
N TYR A 254 -0.36 17.48 12.25
CA TYR A 254 -0.99 17.49 13.55
C TYR A 254 -1.37 16.07 13.94
N GLU A 255 -1.06 15.63 15.16
CA GLU A 255 -1.53 14.34 15.64
C GLU A 255 -3.05 14.32 15.72
N HIS A 256 -3.65 13.27 15.17
CA HIS A 256 -5.08 13.05 15.30
C HIS A 256 -5.40 12.56 16.72
N PRO A 257 -6.56 12.95 17.32
CA PRO A 257 -6.91 12.51 18.68
C PRO A 257 -6.93 10.99 18.87
N SER A 258 -7.21 10.22 17.82
CA SER A 258 -7.20 8.73 17.85
C SER A 258 -5.80 8.12 17.80
N SER A 259 -4.77 8.94 17.54
CA SER A 259 -3.40 8.44 17.36
C SER A 259 -2.92 7.72 18.61
N ARG A 260 -2.34 6.53 18.43
CA ARG A 260 -1.75 5.69 19.46
C ARG A 260 -2.75 5.10 20.46
N SER A 261 -4.06 5.16 20.19
CA SER A 261 -5.07 4.65 21.11
C SER A 261 -6.23 3.89 20.48
N ALA A 262 -6.70 4.29 19.30
CA ALA A 262 -7.95 3.77 18.74
C ALA A 262 -7.82 2.46 17.94
N LEU A 263 -6.66 2.22 17.33
CA LEU A 263 -6.44 1.08 16.43
C LEU A 263 -5.22 0.29 16.86
N GLN A 264 -5.45 -0.89 17.45
CA GLN A 264 -4.34 -1.77 17.84
C GLN A 264 -3.61 -2.35 16.63
N GLU A 265 -2.31 -2.60 16.78
CA GLU A 265 -1.49 -3.21 15.75
C GLU A 265 -0.32 -4.02 16.31
N PRO A 266 0.19 -5.01 15.55
CA PRO A 266 1.36 -5.79 15.93
C PRO A 266 2.66 -5.32 15.27
N VAL A 267 2.80 -4.05 14.90
CA VAL A 267 3.85 -3.51 14.02
C VAL A 267 3.76 -4.19 12.65
N CYS A 268 2.75 -3.81 11.89
CA CYS A 268 2.45 -4.35 10.58
C CYS A 268 1.84 -3.28 9.68
N MET A 269 1.96 -3.48 8.36
CA MET A 269 1.25 -2.65 7.37
C MET A 269 -0.26 -2.75 7.58
N ALA A 270 -0.98 -1.69 7.26
CA ALA A 270 -2.44 -1.62 7.29
C ALA A 270 -2.96 -0.89 6.05
N SER A 271 -4.26 -0.86 5.87
CA SER A 271 -4.93 -0.10 4.81
C SER A 271 -5.95 0.87 5.40
N LEU A 272 -6.06 2.03 4.78
CA LEU A 272 -7.05 3.05 5.12
C LEU A 272 -7.58 3.69 3.84
N ILE A 273 -8.91 3.74 3.71
CA ILE A 273 -9.58 4.48 2.63
C ILE A 273 -10.68 5.37 3.20
N HIS A 274 -10.95 6.49 2.54
CA HIS A 274 -12.10 7.34 2.79
C HIS A 274 -13.12 7.19 1.68
N VAL A 275 -14.41 7.14 2.03
CA VAL A 275 -15.51 7.06 1.07
C VAL A 275 -16.53 8.14 1.40
N ASP A 276 -16.74 9.07 0.46
CA ASP A 276 -17.72 10.14 0.64
C ASP A 276 -19.15 9.58 0.80
N ALA A 277 -19.98 10.28 1.56
CA ALA A 277 -21.37 9.91 1.78
C ALA A 277 -22.16 9.68 0.47
N LYS A 278 -21.91 10.51 -0.55
CA LYS A 278 -22.56 10.41 -1.87
C LYS A 278 -22.10 9.21 -2.70
N ASP A 279 -20.97 8.60 -2.34
CA ASP A 279 -20.32 7.53 -3.11
C ASP A 279 -20.53 6.14 -2.51
N ASN A 280 -21.36 6.03 -1.49
CA ASN A 280 -21.68 4.75 -0.89
C ASN A 280 -23.15 4.67 -0.43
N ILE A 281 -23.66 3.45 -0.37
CA ILE A 281 -25.07 3.14 -0.09
C ILE A 281 -25.52 3.59 1.30
N THR A 282 -24.60 3.73 2.26
CA THR A 282 -24.96 4.11 3.64
C THR A 282 -25.35 5.58 3.77
N GLY A 283 -24.95 6.42 2.81
CA GLY A 283 -25.16 7.88 2.86
C GLY A 283 -24.36 8.58 3.95
N LYS A 284 -23.36 7.91 4.52
CA LYS A 284 -22.46 8.46 5.54
C LYS A 284 -21.05 8.55 5.01
N ASP A 285 -20.28 9.53 5.48
CA ASP A 285 -18.82 9.54 5.27
C ASP A 285 -18.20 8.39 6.05
N LEU A 286 -17.41 7.58 5.36
CA LEU A 286 -16.79 6.41 5.95
C LEU A 286 -15.26 6.51 5.89
N LEU A 287 -14.60 6.10 6.97
CA LEU A 287 -13.24 5.62 6.94
C LEU A 287 -13.28 4.10 7.11
N ILE A 288 -12.61 3.38 6.22
CA ILE A 288 -12.53 1.93 6.25
C ILE A 288 -11.05 1.56 6.44
N PHE A 289 -10.79 0.69 7.40
CA PHE A 289 -9.45 0.30 7.83
C PHE A 289 -9.34 -1.22 7.87
N SER A 290 -8.17 -1.74 7.53
CA SER A 290 -7.90 -3.17 7.67
C SER A 290 -6.48 -3.41 8.19
N ASN A 291 -6.33 -4.37 9.09
CA ASN A 291 -5.04 -4.84 9.59
C ASN A 291 -5.19 -6.15 10.36
N PRO A 292 -4.07 -6.76 10.80
CA PRO A 292 -4.13 -7.77 11.87
C PRO A 292 -4.61 -7.12 13.17
N ASN A 293 -5.81 -7.50 13.61
CA ASN A 293 -6.44 -6.92 14.80
C ASN A 293 -5.93 -7.60 16.07
N THR A 294 -4.67 -7.37 16.37
CA THR A 294 -3.93 -7.96 17.50
C THR A 294 -2.72 -7.10 17.84
N THR A 295 -2.11 -7.33 18.98
CA THR A 295 -0.83 -6.71 19.34
C THR A 295 0.34 -7.69 19.27
N LYS A 296 0.07 -8.98 19.00
CA LYS A 296 1.09 -10.03 18.92
C LYS A 296 0.84 -10.93 17.72
N GLY A 297 1.89 -11.20 16.96
CA GLY A 297 1.79 -11.97 15.73
C GLY A 297 1.08 -11.18 14.63
N ARG A 298 0.66 -11.87 13.57
CA ARG A 298 -0.09 -11.28 12.46
C ARG A 298 -1.28 -12.18 12.14
N ASN A 299 -2.35 -11.99 12.89
CA ASN A 299 -3.56 -12.80 12.84
C ASN A 299 -4.79 -11.90 12.98
N HIS A 300 -5.98 -12.47 12.87
CA HIS A 300 -7.24 -11.73 12.98
C HIS A 300 -7.33 -10.56 11.99
N ILE A 301 -7.06 -10.82 10.71
CA ILE A 301 -7.28 -9.83 9.66
C ILE A 301 -8.72 -9.35 9.73
N THR A 302 -8.89 -8.06 10.02
CA THR A 302 -10.19 -7.46 10.33
C THR A 302 -10.38 -6.18 9.53
N ILE A 303 -11.59 -5.97 9.05
CA ILE A 303 -12.04 -4.69 8.48
C ILE A 303 -12.82 -3.95 9.55
N LYS A 304 -12.51 -2.67 9.75
CA LYS A 304 -13.20 -1.77 10.68
C LYS A 304 -13.69 -0.54 9.97
N VAL A 305 -14.84 0.00 10.38
CA VAL A 305 -15.42 1.20 9.80
C VAL A 305 -15.67 2.23 10.88
N SER A 306 -15.25 3.48 10.61
CA SER A 306 -15.55 4.66 11.41
C SER A 306 -16.50 5.57 10.63
N THR A 307 -17.53 6.09 11.32
CA THR A 307 -18.48 7.07 10.78
C THR A 307 -18.32 8.46 11.40
N ASP A 308 -17.28 8.68 12.20
CA ASP A 308 -17.03 9.94 12.93
C ASP A 308 -15.62 10.49 12.67
N GLY A 309 -15.10 10.32 11.46
CA GLY A 309 -13.80 10.86 11.07
C GLY A 309 -12.61 10.15 11.71
N GLY A 310 -12.78 8.88 12.07
CA GLY A 310 -11.71 8.07 12.66
C GLY A 310 -11.52 8.27 14.16
N MET A 311 -12.47 8.94 14.82
CA MET A 311 -12.42 9.12 16.28
C MET A 311 -12.71 7.81 17.00
N THR A 312 -13.72 7.07 16.51
CA THR A 312 -14.10 5.76 17.06
C THR A 312 -14.29 4.73 15.95
N TRP A 313 -14.06 3.47 16.32
CA TRP A 313 -14.15 2.29 15.44
C TRP A 313 -14.97 1.21 16.17
N PRO A 314 -16.33 1.32 16.18
CA PRO A 314 -17.17 0.46 17.02
C PRO A 314 -17.05 -1.01 16.65
N LEU A 315 -17.13 -1.90 17.64
CA LEU A 315 -17.15 -3.35 17.43
C LEU A 315 -18.29 -3.80 16.50
N SER A 316 -19.42 -3.10 16.55
CA SER A 316 -20.56 -3.37 15.65
C SER A 316 -20.23 -3.13 14.18
N ASN A 317 -19.19 -2.34 13.88
CA ASN A 317 -18.75 -1.99 12.53
C ASN A 317 -17.44 -2.72 12.16
N GLN A 318 -17.29 -3.96 12.58
CA GLN A 318 -16.08 -4.76 12.31
C GLN A 318 -16.44 -6.14 11.80
N VAL A 319 -15.60 -6.65 10.90
CA VAL A 319 -15.68 -8.03 10.39
C VAL A 319 -14.29 -8.63 10.37
N THR A 320 -14.10 -9.76 11.05
CA THR A 320 -12.87 -10.56 10.98
C THR A 320 -12.96 -11.53 9.81
N LEU A 321 -11.95 -11.54 8.97
CA LEU A 321 -11.88 -12.37 7.76
C LEU A 321 -11.07 -13.64 7.95
N ASP A 322 -9.98 -13.57 8.73
CA ASP A 322 -9.06 -14.67 8.92
C ASP A 322 -8.47 -14.58 10.33
N GLU A 323 -8.68 -15.59 11.14
CA GLU A 323 -8.21 -15.64 12.54
C GLU A 323 -6.76 -16.15 12.64
N ASP A 324 -6.26 -16.82 11.61
CA ASP A 324 -4.99 -17.53 11.64
C ASP A 324 -3.80 -16.62 11.29
N GLU A 325 -2.60 -17.08 11.62
CA GLU A 325 -1.36 -16.38 11.29
C GLU A 325 -1.14 -16.30 9.78
N SER A 326 -0.67 -15.14 9.35
CA SER A 326 -0.28 -14.86 7.97
C SER A 326 0.82 -13.80 7.98
N TRP A 327 1.19 -13.27 6.83
CA TRP A 327 2.09 -12.12 6.76
C TRP A 327 1.39 -10.79 7.08
N GLY A 328 0.06 -10.74 7.00
CA GLY A 328 -0.76 -9.71 7.60
C GLY A 328 -1.02 -8.46 6.79
N TYR A 329 -0.47 -8.34 5.60
CA TYR A 329 -0.66 -7.15 4.75
C TYR A 329 -2.01 -7.19 4.04
N SER A 330 -2.61 -6.03 3.86
CA SER A 330 -3.91 -5.89 3.20
C SER A 330 -4.05 -4.56 2.49
N CYS A 331 -4.94 -4.50 1.49
CA CYS A 331 -5.28 -3.25 0.81
C CYS A 331 -6.76 -3.23 0.42
N LEU A 332 -7.41 -2.13 0.70
CA LEU A 332 -8.85 -1.91 0.49
C LEU A 332 -9.10 -1.06 -0.74
N SER A 333 -10.18 -1.36 -1.47
CA SER A 333 -10.72 -0.50 -2.52
C SER A 333 -12.22 -0.75 -2.66
N MET A 334 -13.02 0.31 -2.80
CA MET A 334 -14.42 0.13 -3.13
C MET A 334 -14.54 -0.50 -4.51
N ILE A 335 -15.38 -1.53 -4.63
CA ILE A 335 -15.69 -2.18 -5.90
C ILE A 335 -16.81 -1.41 -6.59
N ASP A 336 -17.83 -1.06 -5.84
CA ASP A 336 -19.00 -0.27 -6.22
C ASP A 336 -19.52 0.46 -4.97
N LYS A 337 -20.67 1.12 -5.04
CA LYS A 337 -21.23 1.87 -3.91
C LYS A 337 -21.66 0.99 -2.72
N GLU A 338 -21.81 -0.30 -2.93
CA GLU A 338 -22.34 -1.23 -1.94
C GLU A 338 -21.26 -2.13 -1.31
N THR A 339 -20.09 -2.24 -1.96
CA THR A 339 -19.15 -3.32 -1.67
C THR A 339 -17.72 -2.80 -1.59
N VAL A 340 -17.04 -3.14 -0.51
CA VAL A 340 -15.59 -2.93 -0.39
C VAL A 340 -14.85 -4.23 -0.73
N GLY A 341 -13.79 -4.10 -1.55
CA GLY A 341 -12.85 -5.17 -1.83
C GLY A 341 -11.66 -5.09 -0.91
N ILE A 342 -11.13 -6.25 -0.54
CA ILE A 342 -9.87 -6.38 0.19
C ILE A 342 -8.99 -7.42 -0.50
N PHE A 343 -7.75 -7.03 -0.77
CA PHE A 343 -6.70 -7.87 -1.32
C PHE A 343 -5.64 -8.04 -0.24
N TYR A 344 -5.38 -9.27 0.19
CA TYR A 344 -4.62 -9.47 1.43
C TYR A 344 -3.87 -10.79 1.48
N GLU A 345 -2.87 -10.83 2.35
CA GLU A 345 -2.10 -12.02 2.69
C GLU A 345 -2.89 -12.83 3.71
N SER A 346 -3.49 -13.93 3.26
CA SER A 346 -4.29 -14.79 4.14
C SER A 346 -3.50 -16.01 4.63
N SER A 347 -4.09 -16.77 5.52
CA SER A 347 -3.52 -18.04 6.01
C SER A 347 -3.61 -19.18 5.00
N VAL A 348 -4.39 -19.02 3.93
CA VAL A 348 -4.66 -20.11 2.96
C VAL A 348 -4.12 -19.82 1.56
N ALA A 349 -3.85 -18.57 1.22
CA ALA A 349 -3.25 -18.19 -0.05
C ALA A 349 -2.41 -16.93 0.14
N HIS A 350 -1.33 -16.79 -0.65
CA HIS A 350 -0.44 -15.64 -0.53
C HIS A 350 -1.15 -14.34 -0.88
N MET A 351 -1.96 -14.31 -1.95
CA MET A 351 -2.84 -13.21 -2.27
C MET A 351 -4.27 -13.71 -2.37
N THR A 352 -5.12 -13.17 -1.52
CA THR A 352 -6.53 -13.51 -1.42
C THR A 352 -7.37 -12.26 -1.66
N PHE A 353 -8.49 -12.41 -2.36
CA PHE A 353 -9.45 -11.35 -2.57
C PHE A 353 -10.78 -11.69 -1.92
N GLN A 354 -11.38 -10.71 -1.24
CA GLN A 354 -12.76 -10.79 -0.78
C GLN A 354 -13.53 -9.53 -1.11
N ALA A 355 -14.83 -9.71 -1.37
CA ALA A 355 -15.80 -8.64 -1.49
C ALA A 355 -16.69 -8.67 -0.25
N VAL A 356 -16.80 -7.54 0.44
CA VAL A 356 -17.60 -7.42 1.67
C VAL A 356 -18.62 -6.31 1.50
N LYS A 357 -19.89 -6.63 1.71
CA LYS A 357 -20.96 -5.64 1.59
C LYS A 357 -20.91 -4.65 2.75
N LEU A 358 -21.09 -3.37 2.46
CA LEU A 358 -21.14 -2.33 3.49
C LEU A 358 -22.25 -2.58 4.51
N THR A 359 -23.37 -3.18 4.11
CA THR A 359 -24.47 -3.56 5.02
C THR A 359 -24.07 -4.59 6.06
N ASP A 360 -22.99 -5.36 5.81
CA ASP A 360 -22.43 -6.28 6.79
C ASP A 360 -21.42 -5.62 7.72
N LEU A 361 -20.92 -4.45 7.37
CA LEU A 361 -19.90 -3.70 8.11
C LEU A 361 -20.49 -2.54 8.91
N VAL A 362 -21.40 -1.77 8.32
CA VAL A 362 -21.97 -0.57 8.93
C VAL A 362 -23.35 -0.87 9.48
N LYS A 363 -23.51 -0.72 10.78
CA LYS A 363 -24.77 -1.02 11.50
C LYS A 363 -25.52 0.25 11.86
#